data_63d43b79e1ce76c7b1739a23b8f61d9b
#
_entry.id   63d43b79e1ce76c7b1739a23b8f61d9b
#
_cell.length_a   1.000
_cell.length_b   1.000
_cell.length_c   1.000
_cell.angle_alpha   90.00
_cell.angle_beta   90.00
_cell.angle_gamma   90.00
#
_symmetry.space_group_name_H-M   'P 1'
#
loop_
_entity.id
_entity.type
_entity.pdbx_description
1 polymer ?
#
loop_
_entity_poly.entity_id
_entity_poly.type
_entity_poly.pdbx_seq_one_letter_code
_entity_poly.pdbx_strand_id
1 'polypeptide(L)'
;MKLWPLLVLLVSPFVSALTLDSLQQRFTEQPVVRAHFDQTRTIKDLPQPLRSQGKMLIARDKGLLWDQTSPFPMQLLLDDKRMVQAINGQPPQTVTAENNPQMFQFNHLLRALFQADRKVLEENFRIDFKDLGEGRWSLVLTPTTTPLDTIFATLDLGGATYLESIRLNDKQGDRTDITLSNHRLTPASLTDDERQRFAAP
;
A
#
# COMPACT_ATOMS: atom_id res chain seq x y z
N MET A 1 -58.24 -33.36 11.59
CA MET A 1 -57.41 -32.21 11.39
C MET A 1 -55.97 -32.65 11.66
N LYS A 2 -55.13 -32.79 10.58
CA LYS A 2 -53.72 -33.18 10.68
C LYS A 2 -52.89 -31.92 10.57
N LEU A 3 -52.24 -31.54 11.68
CA LEU A 3 -51.25 -30.46 11.73
C LEU A 3 -49.93 -30.99 11.18
N TRP A 4 -49.46 -30.38 10.07
CA TRP A 4 -48.15 -30.62 9.48
C TRP A 4 -47.18 -29.61 10.08
N PRO A 5 -46.05 -30.03 10.69
CA PRO A 5 -45.08 -29.09 11.18
C PRO A 5 -44.28 -28.50 9.98
N LEU A 6 -44.32 -27.19 9.85
CA LEU A 6 -43.52 -26.43 8.89
C LEU A 6 -42.06 -26.41 9.37
N LEU A 7 -41.21 -27.24 8.77
CA LEU A 7 -39.77 -27.27 9.03
C LEU A 7 -39.14 -26.04 8.34
N VAL A 8 -38.88 -25.00 9.11
CA VAL A 8 -38.11 -23.83 8.65
C VAL A 8 -36.63 -24.20 8.62
N LEU A 9 -36.11 -24.50 7.43
CA LEU A 9 -34.66 -24.65 7.18
C LEU A 9 -34.01 -23.27 7.31
N LEU A 10 -33.33 -23.02 8.42
CA LEU A 10 -32.42 -21.90 8.60
C LEU A 10 -31.18 -22.14 7.74
N VAL A 11 -31.20 -21.61 6.52
CA VAL A 11 -30.01 -21.51 5.68
C VAL A 11 -29.15 -20.40 6.25
N SER A 12 -28.18 -20.77 7.09
CA SER A 12 -27.14 -19.82 7.52
C SER A 12 -26.28 -19.45 6.29
N PRO A 13 -26.16 -18.18 5.93
CA PRO A 13 -25.24 -17.79 4.87
C PRO A 13 -23.82 -18.14 5.32
N PHE A 14 -23.14 -18.99 4.57
CA PHE A 14 -21.70 -19.19 4.72
C PHE A 14 -21.01 -17.89 4.38
N VAL A 15 -20.70 -17.07 5.37
CA VAL A 15 -19.77 -15.95 5.21
C VAL A 15 -18.40 -16.58 5.06
N SER A 16 -17.92 -16.62 3.82
CA SER A 16 -16.55 -17.07 3.55
C SER A 16 -15.59 -16.07 4.19
N ALA A 17 -14.72 -16.57 5.05
CA ALA A 17 -13.68 -15.76 5.68
C ALA A 17 -12.76 -15.13 4.62
N LEU A 18 -12.39 -13.88 4.81
CA LEU A 18 -11.43 -13.21 3.95
C LEU A 18 -10.04 -13.84 4.12
N THR A 19 -9.37 -14.11 3.01
CA THR A 19 -8.01 -14.66 2.99
C THR A 19 -7.04 -13.72 2.29
N LEU A 20 -5.75 -13.91 2.47
CA LEU A 20 -4.73 -13.12 1.76
C LEU A 20 -4.86 -13.28 0.23
N ASP A 21 -5.19 -14.48 -0.25
CA ASP A 21 -5.44 -14.73 -1.68
C ASP A 21 -6.64 -13.94 -2.21
N SER A 22 -7.76 -13.93 -1.46
CA SER A 22 -8.93 -13.16 -1.85
C SER A 22 -8.68 -11.66 -1.79
N LEU A 23 -7.83 -11.20 -0.86
CA LEU A 23 -7.39 -9.81 -0.80
C LEU A 23 -6.53 -9.45 -2.02
N GLN A 24 -5.56 -10.29 -2.38
CA GLN A 24 -4.74 -10.10 -3.58
C GLN A 24 -5.60 -10.04 -4.84
N GLN A 25 -6.55 -10.97 -4.99
CA GLN A 25 -7.49 -10.96 -6.12
C GLN A 25 -8.27 -9.64 -6.17
N ARG A 26 -8.81 -9.19 -5.04
CA ARG A 26 -9.54 -7.92 -4.93
C ARG A 26 -8.71 -6.72 -5.42
N PHE A 27 -7.43 -6.67 -5.08
CA PHE A 27 -6.54 -5.59 -5.52
C PHE A 27 -6.17 -5.71 -7.00
N THR A 28 -6.02 -6.93 -7.53
CA THR A 28 -5.74 -7.14 -8.96
C THR A 28 -6.92 -6.80 -9.88
N GLU A 29 -8.14 -6.79 -9.36
CA GLU A 29 -9.33 -6.37 -10.12
C GLU A 29 -9.43 -4.84 -10.26
N GLN A 30 -8.58 -4.08 -9.56
CA GLN A 30 -8.58 -2.63 -9.57
C GLN A 30 -7.35 -2.11 -10.35
N PRO A 31 -7.47 -1.88 -11.68
CA PRO A 31 -6.31 -1.54 -12.51
C PRO A 31 -5.70 -0.18 -12.16
N VAL A 32 -6.52 0.77 -11.70
CA VAL A 32 -6.09 2.11 -11.29
C VAL A 32 -6.85 2.53 -10.04
N VAL A 33 -6.12 2.87 -8.99
CA VAL A 33 -6.66 3.40 -7.73
C VAL A 33 -6.02 4.75 -7.45
N ARG A 34 -6.85 5.75 -7.20
CA ARG A 34 -6.44 7.08 -6.75
C ARG A 34 -6.93 7.29 -5.34
N ALA A 35 -6.10 7.90 -4.49
CA ALA A 35 -6.47 8.22 -3.11
C ALA A 35 -5.79 9.51 -2.64
N HIS A 36 -6.26 10.04 -1.53
CA HIS A 36 -5.53 11.03 -0.73
C HIS A 36 -4.76 10.30 0.35
N PHE A 37 -3.60 10.82 0.71
CA PHE A 37 -2.86 10.36 1.86
C PHE A 37 -2.63 11.47 2.89
N ASP A 38 -2.69 11.08 4.15
CA ASP A 38 -2.23 11.84 5.30
C ASP A 38 -1.15 11.01 6.00
N GLN A 39 0.05 11.56 6.12
CA GLN A 39 1.19 10.90 6.74
C GLN A 39 1.62 11.65 7.99
N THR A 40 1.86 10.89 9.06
CA THR A 40 2.46 11.39 10.30
C THR A 40 3.69 10.56 10.61
N ARG A 41 4.85 11.18 10.67
CA ARG A 41 6.10 10.55 11.08
C ARG A 41 6.47 11.00 12.49
N THR A 42 6.47 10.07 13.42
CA THR A 42 6.94 10.24 14.79
C THR A 42 8.38 9.77 14.86
N ILE A 43 9.29 10.69 15.09
CA ILE A 43 10.72 10.41 15.23
C ILE A 43 11.02 10.36 16.71
N LYS A 44 11.71 9.30 17.14
CA LYS A 44 12.18 9.17 18.52
C LYS A 44 13.00 10.42 18.89
N ASP A 45 12.77 10.93 20.08
CA ASP A 45 13.45 12.11 20.64
C ASP A 45 13.11 13.45 19.94
N LEU A 46 12.21 13.46 18.95
CA LEU A 46 11.68 14.71 18.38
C LEU A 46 10.35 15.07 19.05
N PRO A 47 10.20 16.29 19.63
CA PRO A 47 9.02 16.63 20.43
C PRO A 47 7.72 16.73 19.65
N GLN A 48 7.78 16.94 18.33
CA GLN A 48 6.61 17.04 17.47
C GLN A 48 6.74 16.13 16.25
N PRO A 49 5.64 15.44 15.87
CA PRO A 49 5.65 14.62 14.67
C PRO A 49 5.70 15.49 13.40
N LEU A 50 6.33 14.98 12.38
CA LEU A 50 6.32 15.55 11.03
C LEU A 50 5.05 15.10 10.32
N ARG A 51 4.35 16.05 9.69
CA ARG A 51 3.11 15.77 8.96
C ARG A 51 3.26 16.13 7.50
N SER A 52 2.74 15.26 6.63
CA SER A 52 2.64 15.53 5.21
C SER A 52 1.33 14.98 4.65
N GLN A 53 0.89 15.54 3.54
CA GLN A 53 -0.33 15.11 2.88
C GLN A 53 -0.20 15.28 1.37
N GLY A 54 -1.06 14.58 0.64
CA GLY A 54 -1.06 14.67 -0.80
C GLY A 54 -2.00 13.69 -1.47
N LYS A 55 -1.63 13.31 -2.68
CA LYS A 55 -2.38 12.36 -3.51
C LYS A 55 -1.49 11.22 -3.93
N MET A 56 -2.09 10.05 -4.07
CA MET A 56 -1.42 8.90 -4.65
C MET A 56 -2.25 8.30 -5.78
N LEU A 57 -1.56 7.67 -6.71
CA LEU A 57 -2.15 6.87 -7.76
C LEU A 57 -1.36 5.58 -7.87
N ILE A 58 -2.06 4.44 -7.80
CA ILE A 58 -1.51 3.12 -8.12
C ILE A 58 -2.09 2.70 -9.46
N ALA A 59 -1.22 2.42 -10.43
CA ALA A 59 -1.58 1.77 -11.69
C ALA A 59 -0.87 0.41 -11.73
N ARG A 60 -1.66 -0.68 -11.73
CA ARG A 60 -1.13 -2.05 -11.62
C ARG A 60 0.00 -2.34 -12.59
N ASP A 61 -0.17 -1.93 -13.85
CA ASP A 61 0.78 -2.23 -14.94
C ASP A 61 1.88 -1.16 -15.09
N LYS A 62 1.85 -0.08 -14.30
CA LYS A 62 2.79 1.04 -14.43
C LYS A 62 3.57 1.30 -13.13
N GLY A 63 2.90 1.29 -11.99
CA GLY A 63 3.53 1.56 -10.71
C GLY A 63 2.76 2.54 -9.84
N LEU A 64 3.49 3.36 -9.10
CA LEU A 64 2.98 4.31 -8.11
C LEU A 64 3.41 5.74 -8.47
N LEU A 65 2.46 6.67 -8.40
CA LEU A 65 2.73 8.11 -8.30
C LEU A 65 2.34 8.55 -6.88
N TRP A 66 3.23 9.30 -6.23
CA TRP A 66 3.03 9.85 -4.90
C TRP A 66 3.33 11.34 -4.95
N ASP A 67 2.29 12.16 -4.81
CA ASP A 67 2.36 13.62 -4.92
C ASP A 67 2.12 14.23 -3.57
N GLN A 68 3.17 14.58 -2.85
CA GLN A 68 3.08 15.36 -1.64
C GLN A 68 2.82 16.83 -2.01
N THR A 69 1.83 17.43 -1.34
CA THR A 69 1.48 18.85 -1.53
C THR A 69 1.88 19.71 -0.33
N SER A 70 1.94 19.13 0.85
CA SER A 70 2.29 19.82 2.10
C SER A 70 3.23 18.95 2.92
N PRO A 71 4.20 19.53 3.67
CA PRO A 71 4.51 20.94 3.85
C PRO A 71 5.23 21.59 2.65
N PHE A 72 5.83 20.80 1.77
CA PHE A 72 6.47 21.26 0.52
C PHE A 72 6.16 20.28 -0.62
N PRO A 73 6.05 20.76 -1.85
CA PRO A 73 5.79 19.91 -3.00
C PRO A 73 6.95 18.92 -3.25
N MET A 74 6.58 17.64 -3.34
CA MET A 74 7.49 16.56 -3.72
C MET A 74 6.70 15.55 -4.55
N GLN A 75 7.31 15.04 -5.60
CA GLN A 75 6.74 13.99 -6.43
C GLN A 75 7.65 12.77 -6.38
N LEU A 76 7.03 11.59 -6.23
CA LEU A 76 7.70 10.32 -6.32
C LEU A 76 7.00 9.47 -7.38
N LEU A 77 7.76 9.00 -8.35
CA LEU A 77 7.35 7.97 -9.30
C LEU A 77 8.11 6.69 -8.96
N LEU A 78 7.39 5.59 -8.91
CA LEU A 78 7.95 4.27 -8.67
C LEU A 78 7.40 3.31 -9.73
N ASP A 79 8.25 2.78 -10.59
CA ASP A 79 7.91 1.73 -11.56
C ASP A 79 8.83 0.49 -11.40
N ASP A 80 8.77 -0.45 -12.33
CA ASP A 80 9.56 -1.69 -12.29
C ASP A 80 11.05 -1.48 -12.61
N LYS A 81 11.43 -0.30 -13.12
CA LYS A 81 12.78 0.01 -13.57
C LYS A 81 13.48 1.05 -12.73
N ARG A 82 12.71 1.95 -12.11
CA ARG A 82 13.27 3.14 -11.45
C ARG A 82 12.36 3.71 -10.36
N MET A 83 12.98 4.48 -9.51
CA MET A 83 12.32 5.46 -8.66
C MET A 83 12.80 6.85 -9.07
N VAL A 84 11.89 7.77 -9.32
CA VAL A 84 12.20 9.16 -9.63
C VAL A 84 11.61 10.03 -8.54
N GLN A 85 12.46 10.81 -7.87
CA GLN A 85 12.04 11.79 -6.87
C GLN A 85 12.31 13.19 -7.39
N ALA A 86 11.30 14.04 -7.42
CA ALA A 86 11.39 15.45 -7.76
C ALA A 86 10.95 16.31 -6.59
N ILE A 87 11.83 17.15 -6.09
CA ILE A 87 11.56 18.15 -5.06
C ILE A 87 11.56 19.51 -5.72
N ASN A 88 10.59 20.35 -5.36
CA ASN A 88 10.45 21.67 -5.97
C ASN A 88 11.77 22.48 -5.93
N GLY A 89 12.20 22.97 -7.09
CA GLY A 89 13.43 23.75 -7.25
C GLY A 89 14.74 22.94 -7.32
N GLN A 90 14.66 21.60 -7.32
CA GLN A 90 15.81 20.71 -7.47
C GLN A 90 15.67 19.83 -8.72
N PRO A 91 16.78 19.44 -9.36
CA PRO A 91 16.74 18.44 -10.43
C PRO A 91 16.20 17.12 -9.91
N PRO A 92 15.39 16.39 -10.70
CA PRO A 92 14.91 15.07 -10.33
C PRO A 92 16.06 14.10 -10.05
N GLN A 93 15.92 13.29 -9.01
CA GLN A 93 16.85 12.23 -8.69
C GLN A 93 16.26 10.89 -9.13
N THR A 94 17.03 10.14 -9.91
CA THR A 94 16.60 8.82 -10.41
C THR A 94 17.45 7.74 -9.77
N VAL A 95 16.77 6.76 -9.17
CA VAL A 95 17.36 5.53 -8.61
C VAL A 95 16.97 4.36 -9.50
N THR A 96 17.97 3.60 -9.94
CA THR A 96 17.81 2.39 -10.74
C THR A 96 18.54 1.22 -10.08
N ALA A 97 18.30 0.00 -10.55
CA ALA A 97 19.05 -1.17 -10.10
C ALA A 97 20.57 -1.05 -10.31
N GLU A 98 20.99 -0.31 -11.34
CA GLU A 98 22.41 -0.11 -11.67
C GLU A 98 23.11 0.87 -10.73
N ASN A 99 22.45 2.01 -10.39
CA ASN A 99 23.06 3.04 -9.58
C ASN A 99 22.86 2.85 -8.07
N ASN A 100 21.80 2.15 -7.64
CA ASN A 100 21.54 1.83 -6.24
C ASN A 100 20.71 0.55 -6.10
N PRO A 101 21.33 -0.65 -6.18
CA PRO A 101 20.61 -1.93 -6.14
C PRO A 101 19.77 -2.13 -4.86
N GLN A 102 20.28 -1.70 -3.70
CA GLN A 102 19.57 -1.88 -2.42
C GLN A 102 18.30 -1.04 -2.35
N MET A 103 18.36 0.22 -2.78
CA MET A 103 17.20 1.09 -2.82
C MET A 103 16.19 0.61 -3.86
N PHE A 104 16.65 0.08 -4.98
CA PHE A 104 15.79 -0.49 -6.01
C PHE A 104 15.03 -1.72 -5.49
N GLN A 105 15.67 -2.62 -4.75
CA GLN A 105 14.99 -3.74 -4.09
C GLN A 105 13.94 -3.27 -3.09
N PHE A 106 14.25 -2.24 -2.30
CA PHE A 106 13.29 -1.63 -1.40
C PHE A 106 12.05 -1.11 -2.14
N ASN A 107 12.24 -0.44 -3.27
CA ASN A 107 11.15 0.06 -4.10
C ASN A 107 10.29 -1.06 -4.69
N HIS A 108 10.91 -2.16 -5.10
CA HIS A 108 10.18 -3.35 -5.57
C HIS A 108 9.26 -3.91 -4.48
N LEU A 109 9.74 -3.94 -3.25
CA LEU A 109 8.95 -4.38 -2.10
C LEU A 109 7.83 -3.41 -1.72
N LEU A 110 8.06 -2.10 -1.78
CA LEU A 110 6.99 -1.11 -1.60
C LEU A 110 5.87 -1.30 -2.62
N ARG A 111 6.22 -1.52 -3.88
CA ARG A 111 5.26 -1.79 -4.94
C ARG A 111 4.45 -3.08 -4.66
N ALA A 112 5.13 -4.15 -4.24
CA ALA A 112 4.48 -5.41 -3.87
C ALA A 112 3.50 -5.23 -2.69
N LEU A 113 3.81 -4.37 -1.72
CA LEU A 113 2.90 -4.04 -0.61
C LEU A 113 1.60 -3.42 -1.11
N PHE A 114 1.68 -2.44 -2.02
CA PHE A 114 0.50 -1.80 -2.58
C PHE A 114 -0.34 -2.71 -3.48
N GLN A 115 0.28 -3.75 -4.04
CA GLN A 115 -0.38 -4.73 -4.91
C GLN A 115 -0.79 -6.01 -4.17
N ALA A 116 -0.44 -6.14 -2.88
CA ALA A 116 -0.57 -7.36 -2.08
C ALA A 116 -0.03 -8.60 -2.82
N ASP A 117 1.11 -8.47 -3.49
CA ASP A 117 1.76 -9.57 -4.21
C ASP A 117 2.23 -10.63 -3.22
N ARG A 118 1.42 -11.69 -3.05
CA ARG A 118 1.63 -12.72 -2.06
C ARG A 118 3.00 -13.37 -2.17
N LYS A 119 3.45 -13.70 -3.38
CA LYS A 119 4.72 -14.39 -3.58
C LYS A 119 5.90 -13.54 -3.10
N VAL A 120 5.94 -12.27 -3.52
CA VAL A 120 6.98 -11.33 -3.09
C VAL A 120 6.91 -11.09 -1.59
N LEU A 121 5.71 -11.01 -1.02
CA LEU A 121 5.53 -10.83 0.42
C LEU A 121 6.03 -12.05 1.21
N GLU A 122 5.68 -13.28 0.81
CA GLU A 122 6.12 -14.52 1.49
C GLU A 122 7.64 -14.75 1.42
N GLU A 123 8.28 -14.31 0.33
CA GLU A 123 9.73 -14.42 0.17
C GLU A 123 10.51 -13.46 1.09
N ASN A 124 9.91 -12.34 1.48
CA ASN A 124 10.60 -11.26 2.19
C ASN A 124 10.08 -10.97 3.60
N PHE A 125 8.91 -11.53 3.95
CA PHE A 125 8.26 -11.26 5.23
C PHE A 125 7.67 -12.52 5.87
N ARG A 126 7.68 -12.55 7.19
CA ARG A 126 6.72 -13.35 7.93
C ARG A 126 5.39 -12.62 7.95
N ILE A 127 4.33 -13.30 7.51
CA ILE A 127 3.01 -12.71 7.29
C ILE A 127 2.06 -13.14 8.41
N ASP A 128 1.41 -12.18 9.07
CA ASP A 128 0.28 -12.39 9.97
C ASP A 128 -0.95 -11.66 9.38
N PHE A 129 -1.85 -12.42 8.75
CA PHE A 129 -3.09 -11.92 8.16
C PHE A 129 -4.26 -12.24 9.06
N LYS A 130 -5.17 -11.27 9.27
CA LYS A 130 -6.39 -11.43 10.05
C LYS A 130 -7.59 -10.88 9.30
N ASP A 131 -8.61 -11.71 9.18
CA ASP A 131 -9.96 -11.27 8.84
C ASP A 131 -10.59 -10.68 10.11
N LEU A 132 -10.96 -9.41 10.06
CA LEU A 132 -11.57 -8.67 11.18
C LEU A 132 -13.11 -8.67 11.12
N GLY A 133 -13.69 -9.36 10.14
CA GLY A 133 -15.11 -9.35 9.86
C GLY A 133 -15.55 -8.13 9.04
N GLU A 134 -16.78 -8.19 8.52
CA GLU A 134 -17.40 -7.12 7.71
C GLU A 134 -16.54 -6.66 6.51
N GLY A 135 -15.73 -7.57 5.96
CA GLY A 135 -14.82 -7.30 4.85
C GLY A 135 -13.56 -6.53 5.23
N ARG A 136 -13.36 -6.25 6.51
CA ARG A 136 -12.14 -5.59 7.04
C ARG A 136 -11.04 -6.61 7.31
N TRP A 137 -9.81 -6.17 7.17
CA TRP A 137 -8.62 -7.01 7.33
C TRP A 137 -7.47 -6.24 7.95
N SER A 138 -6.54 -6.97 8.54
CA SER A 138 -5.22 -6.48 8.92
C SER A 138 -4.14 -7.45 8.45
N LEU A 139 -2.99 -6.90 8.13
CA LEU A 139 -1.83 -7.61 7.64
C LEU A 139 -0.59 -7.06 8.34
N VAL A 140 0.06 -7.86 9.17
CA VAL A 140 1.33 -7.50 9.81
C VAL A 140 2.45 -8.26 9.11
N LEU A 141 3.41 -7.51 8.59
CA LEU A 141 4.58 -8.01 7.88
C LEU A 141 5.83 -7.78 8.72
N THR A 142 6.51 -8.86 9.10
CA THR A 142 7.80 -8.79 9.77
C THR A 142 8.89 -9.14 8.75
N PRO A 143 9.79 -8.20 8.41
CA PRO A 143 10.85 -8.47 7.43
C PRO A 143 11.75 -9.63 7.85
N THR A 144 12.12 -10.47 6.89
CA THR A 144 13.02 -11.61 7.08
C THR A 144 14.28 -11.54 6.22
N THR A 145 14.35 -10.57 5.31
CA THR A 145 15.46 -10.40 4.36
C THR A 145 16.07 -9.00 4.44
N THR A 146 17.38 -8.94 4.29
CA THR A 146 18.15 -7.68 4.20
C THR A 146 17.87 -6.96 2.87
N PRO A 147 17.73 -5.61 2.85
CA PRO A 147 18.00 -4.68 3.95
C PRO A 147 16.80 -4.39 4.87
N LEU A 148 15.61 -4.88 4.57
CA LEU A 148 14.38 -4.52 5.28
C LEU A 148 14.41 -4.90 6.76
N ASP A 149 14.95 -6.07 7.08
CA ASP A 149 15.08 -6.59 8.44
C ASP A 149 16.03 -5.76 9.33
N THR A 150 16.88 -4.94 8.72
CA THR A 150 17.75 -4.00 9.46
C THR A 150 17.10 -2.65 9.70
N ILE A 151 16.09 -2.28 8.90
CA ILE A 151 15.42 -0.98 8.93
C ILE A 151 14.11 -1.07 9.73
N PHE A 152 13.23 -2.02 9.39
CA PHE A 152 11.90 -2.10 9.96
C PHE A 152 11.76 -3.24 10.96
N ALA A 153 11.03 -2.98 12.04
CA ALA A 153 10.55 -4.00 12.96
C ALA A 153 9.29 -4.68 12.38
N THR A 154 8.30 -3.90 11.96
CA THR A 154 7.08 -4.38 11.30
C THR A 154 6.54 -3.34 10.31
N LEU A 155 5.77 -3.82 9.33
CA LEU A 155 4.90 -3.03 8.49
C LEU A 155 3.48 -3.54 8.70
N ASP A 156 2.60 -2.66 9.20
CA ASP A 156 1.23 -3.02 9.51
C ASP A 156 0.29 -2.36 8.50
N LEU A 157 -0.47 -3.16 7.77
CA LEU A 157 -1.42 -2.70 6.77
C LEU A 157 -2.85 -3.05 7.20
N GLY A 158 -3.80 -2.23 6.80
CA GLY A 158 -5.20 -2.50 7.09
C GLY A 158 -6.15 -1.79 6.14
N GLY A 159 -7.36 -2.30 6.08
CA GLY A 159 -8.39 -1.71 5.24
C GLY A 159 -9.64 -2.57 5.15
N ALA A 160 -10.42 -2.30 4.11
CA ALA A 160 -11.61 -3.06 3.74
C ALA A 160 -11.56 -3.39 2.24
N THR A 161 -12.33 -2.67 1.41
CA THR A 161 -12.25 -2.81 -0.06
C THR A 161 -10.89 -2.34 -0.59
N TYR A 162 -10.30 -1.35 0.05
CA TYR A 162 -9.01 -0.75 -0.29
C TYR A 162 -8.02 -0.88 0.85
N LEU A 163 -6.76 -0.63 0.55
CA LEU A 163 -5.76 -0.31 1.56
C LEU A 163 -6.10 1.07 2.14
N GLU A 164 -6.30 1.15 3.45
CA GLU A 164 -6.73 2.38 4.14
C GLU A 164 -5.68 2.90 5.13
N SER A 165 -4.83 2.01 5.63
CA SER A 165 -3.80 2.36 6.60
C SER A 165 -2.52 1.59 6.39
N ILE A 166 -1.40 2.28 6.57
CA ILE A 166 -0.05 1.71 6.59
C ILE A 166 0.65 2.29 7.81
N ARG A 167 1.25 1.41 8.63
CA ARG A 167 2.14 1.80 9.71
C ARG A 167 3.49 1.15 9.50
N LEU A 168 4.54 1.95 9.47
CA LEU A 168 5.91 1.50 9.41
C LEU A 168 6.53 1.70 10.80
N ASN A 169 6.92 0.61 11.44
CA ASN A 169 7.62 0.62 12.72
C ASN A 169 9.11 0.38 12.46
N ASP A 170 9.91 1.39 12.71
CA ASP A 170 11.36 1.35 12.53
C ASP A 170 12.03 0.69 13.74
N LYS A 171 13.16 0.02 13.53
CA LYS A 171 13.95 -0.59 14.62
C LYS A 171 14.62 0.42 15.53
N GLN A 172 14.77 1.66 15.11
CA GLN A 172 15.33 2.75 15.92
C GLN A 172 14.27 3.40 16.81
N GLY A 173 12.99 3.02 16.65
CA GLY A 173 11.86 3.53 17.41
C GLY A 173 11.08 4.65 16.73
N ASP A 174 11.38 4.95 15.47
CA ASP A 174 10.59 5.82 14.63
C ASP A 174 9.32 5.10 14.15
N ARG A 175 8.28 5.87 13.89
CA ARG A 175 7.01 5.34 13.36
C ARG A 175 6.47 6.27 12.28
N THR A 176 6.03 5.70 11.18
CA THR A 176 5.30 6.41 10.13
C THR A 176 3.91 5.83 10.00
N ASP A 177 2.89 6.65 10.22
CA ASP A 177 1.49 6.32 10.02
C ASP A 177 1.00 7.01 8.75
N ILE A 178 0.41 6.26 7.82
CA ILE A 178 -0.19 6.76 6.58
C ILE A 178 -1.64 6.32 6.56
N THR A 179 -2.55 7.28 6.39
CA THR A 179 -3.98 7.04 6.17
C THR A 179 -4.30 7.34 4.72
N LEU A 180 -4.96 6.42 4.04
CA LEU A 180 -5.44 6.56 2.67
C LEU A 180 -6.95 6.76 2.68
N SER A 181 -7.44 7.77 1.98
CA SER A 181 -8.84 8.16 1.96
C SER A 181 -9.28 8.62 0.56
N ASN A 182 -10.58 8.85 0.39
CA ASN A 182 -11.15 9.34 -0.87
C ASN A 182 -10.75 8.49 -2.09
N HIS A 183 -10.78 7.17 -1.94
CA HIS A 183 -10.45 6.23 -3.00
C HIS A 183 -11.37 6.40 -4.21
N ARG A 184 -10.79 6.43 -5.41
CA ARG A 184 -11.50 6.53 -6.68
C ARG A 184 -10.93 5.55 -7.70
N LEU A 185 -11.83 4.80 -8.35
CA LEU A 185 -11.51 3.88 -9.44
C LEU A 185 -11.79 4.47 -10.82
N THR A 186 -12.40 5.66 -10.87
CA THR A 186 -12.79 6.31 -12.14
C THR A 186 -11.92 7.52 -12.43
N PRO A 187 -11.48 7.67 -13.69
CA PRO A 187 -11.61 6.72 -14.79
C PRO A 187 -10.82 5.42 -14.52
N ALA A 188 -11.28 4.28 -15.03
CA ALA A 188 -10.65 2.97 -14.81
C ALA A 188 -9.28 2.84 -15.51
N SER A 189 -8.98 3.72 -16.46
CA SER A 189 -7.68 3.85 -17.12
C SER A 189 -6.96 5.12 -16.65
N LEU A 190 -5.66 5.18 -16.94
CA LEU A 190 -4.88 6.41 -16.73
C LEU A 190 -5.37 7.52 -17.66
N THR A 191 -5.41 8.74 -17.15
CA THR A 191 -5.59 9.95 -17.99
C THR A 191 -4.33 10.20 -18.84
N ASP A 192 -4.41 11.10 -19.83
CA ASP A 192 -3.25 11.46 -20.65
C ASP A 192 -2.12 12.07 -19.83
N ASP A 193 -2.45 12.93 -18.89
CA ASP A 193 -1.48 13.53 -17.96
C ASP A 193 -0.79 12.46 -17.10
N GLU A 194 -1.55 11.54 -16.52
CA GLU A 194 -1.00 10.44 -15.71
C GLU A 194 -0.08 9.53 -16.55
N ARG A 195 -0.47 9.22 -17.79
CA ARG A 195 0.39 8.47 -18.73
C ARG A 195 1.70 9.18 -19.03
N GLN A 196 1.64 10.49 -19.29
CA GLN A 196 2.82 11.30 -19.55
C GLN A 196 3.78 11.30 -18.35
N ARG A 197 3.25 11.38 -17.15
CA ARG A 197 4.08 11.35 -15.93
C ARG A 197 4.82 10.03 -15.75
N PHE A 198 4.20 8.89 -16.06
CA PHE A 198 4.89 7.58 -16.06
C PHE A 198 5.91 7.46 -17.20
N ALA A 199 5.71 8.16 -18.30
CA ALA A 199 6.61 8.15 -19.46
C ALA A 199 7.77 9.16 -19.34
N ALA A 200 7.70 10.10 -18.42
CA ALA A 200 8.73 11.12 -18.23
C ALA A 200 10.10 10.49 -17.93
N PRO A 201 11.20 11.02 -18.47
CA PRO A 201 12.56 10.48 -18.32
C PRO A 201 13.09 10.56 -16.88
#